data_620d2173623ca5e480f57a33c54425f5
#
_entry.id   620d2173623ca5e480f57a33c54425f5
#
_cell.length_a   1.000
_cell.length_b   1.000
_cell.length_c   1.000
_cell.angle_alpha   90.00
_cell.angle_beta   90.00
_cell.angle_gamma   90.00
#
_symmetry.space_group_name_H-M   'P 1'
#
loop_
_entity.id
_entity.type
_entity.pdbx_description
1 polymer ?
#
loop_
_entity_poly.entity_id
_entity_poly.type
_entity_poly.pdbx_seq_one_letter_code
_entity_poly.pdbx_strand_id
1 'polypeptide(L)'
;MQNLSKHIAFTAFIFLVSFSNVRAQQTPTFSEYNYNPYLVNSAFAGLAPSAEIGFSNTGTFNQFEGSPKSFTLSFHTPLNNGKIGLGAGLIRDEVGVTTSTSAFVTYSYKIFFDTKSNRPYWQIYTPNSFSFSISPGVQQYQDNLLELGIMDDPNFAMNINATIPTIGLGFLLNLSNVYMGISTPNIIGDMLVSDDNVEINVPFYGYIGYRFFSNKFEELMIKPNLLLKYEKGAPFQVDMNVAVSFKNRFELGTGYRTNSSINLLAGVYLFKNIRAIYSYNVAMNNSPLGNTHGIIATYRFGEGFNRD
;
A
#
# COMPACT_ATOMS: atom_id res chain seq x y z
N MET A 1 0.42 44.79 -24.26
CA MET A 1 -0.07 44.62 -22.87
C MET A 1 -0.52 43.19 -22.55
N GLN A 2 -1.11 42.43 -23.49
CA GLN A 2 -1.59 41.06 -23.25
C GLN A 2 -0.48 40.01 -22.92
N ASN A 3 0.74 40.16 -23.43
CA ASN A 3 1.84 39.24 -23.17
C ASN A 3 2.49 39.48 -21.81
N LEU A 4 2.51 40.71 -21.31
CA LEU A 4 3.07 41.05 -20.01
C LEU A 4 2.25 40.45 -18.88
N SER A 5 0.91 40.44 -19.00
CA SER A 5 0.03 39.85 -18.01
C SER A 5 0.16 38.30 -17.90
N LYS A 6 0.43 37.63 -19.02
CA LYS A 6 0.70 36.17 -19.06
C LYS A 6 2.01 35.81 -18.40
N HIS A 7 3.07 36.61 -18.59
CA HIS A 7 4.35 36.39 -17.92
C HIS A 7 4.27 36.67 -16.42
N ILE A 8 3.53 37.69 -16.00
CA ILE A 8 3.30 37.99 -14.58
C ILE A 8 2.48 36.87 -13.93
N ALA A 9 1.43 36.36 -14.57
CA ALA A 9 0.63 35.24 -14.06
C ALA A 9 1.45 33.95 -13.98
N PHE A 10 2.30 33.66 -14.95
CA PHE A 10 3.17 32.49 -14.96
C PHE A 10 4.27 32.59 -13.88
N THR A 11 4.87 33.77 -13.70
CA THR A 11 5.87 34.00 -12.65
C THR A 11 5.24 33.94 -11.25
N ALA A 12 4.03 34.50 -11.07
CA ALA A 12 3.29 34.39 -9.81
C ALA A 12 2.89 32.94 -9.49
N PHE A 13 2.55 32.14 -10.51
CA PHE A 13 2.27 30.72 -10.35
C PHE A 13 3.51 29.93 -9.93
N ILE A 14 4.69 30.21 -10.52
CA ILE A 14 5.96 29.60 -10.12
C ILE A 14 6.33 29.98 -8.67
N PHE A 15 6.09 31.24 -8.27
CA PHE A 15 6.39 31.71 -6.91
C PHE A 15 5.47 31.10 -5.85
N LEU A 16 4.20 30.82 -6.19
CA LEU A 16 3.23 30.14 -5.31
C LEU A 16 3.58 28.66 -5.06
N VAL A 17 4.26 28.00 -6.00
CA VAL A 17 4.68 26.60 -5.88
C VAL A 17 5.96 26.44 -5.03
N SER A 18 6.69 27.52 -4.79
CA SER A 18 8.01 27.49 -4.14
C SER A 18 7.99 27.55 -2.58
N PHE A 19 6.84 27.68 -1.94
CA PHE A 19 6.71 27.81 -0.48
C PHE A 19 6.06 26.58 0.19
N SER A 20 6.43 25.38 -0.19
CA SER A 20 6.09 24.21 0.62
C SER A 20 7.20 23.94 1.62
N ASN A 21 6.95 24.21 2.91
CA ASN A 21 7.76 23.70 3.99
C ASN A 21 7.59 22.18 4.01
N VAL A 22 8.56 21.46 3.46
CA VAL A 22 8.57 20.00 3.45
C VAL A 22 9.00 19.54 4.84
N ARG A 23 8.05 19.21 5.69
CA ARG A 23 8.28 18.37 6.87
C ARG A 23 8.12 16.93 6.40
N ALA A 24 9.24 16.21 6.29
CA ALA A 24 9.25 14.85 5.80
C ALA A 24 8.99 13.88 6.96
N GLN A 25 7.72 13.64 7.30
CA GLN A 25 7.36 12.40 7.97
C GLN A 25 6.91 11.43 6.88
N GLN A 26 7.68 10.39 6.64
CA GLN A 26 7.35 9.38 5.64
C GLN A 26 6.66 8.21 6.34
N THR A 27 5.34 8.08 6.15
CA THR A 27 4.69 6.79 6.39
C THR A 27 5.19 5.79 5.35
N PRO A 28 5.35 4.52 5.77
CA PRO A 28 5.86 3.46 4.90
C PRO A 28 5.11 3.39 3.59
N THR A 29 5.86 3.25 2.54
CA THR A 29 5.31 3.20 1.20
C THR A 29 5.55 1.82 0.63
N PHE A 30 4.49 1.03 0.64
CA PHE A 30 4.53 -0.33 0.11
C PHE A 30 4.56 -0.29 -1.41
N SER A 31 5.66 -0.67 -2.03
CA SER A 31 5.69 -0.97 -3.47
C SER A 31 4.86 -2.21 -3.79
N GLU A 32 4.60 -3.00 -2.76
CA GLU A 32 3.99 -4.32 -2.81
C GLU A 32 2.46 -4.30 -2.75
N TYR A 33 1.81 -3.14 -2.65
CA TYR A 33 0.34 -3.04 -2.55
C TYR A 33 -0.40 -3.70 -3.72
N ASN A 34 0.26 -3.85 -4.87
CA ASN A 34 -0.28 -4.58 -6.02
C ASN A 34 -0.52 -6.06 -5.73
N TYR A 35 0.26 -6.62 -4.80
CA TYR A 35 0.25 -8.04 -4.45
C TYR A 35 -0.42 -8.31 -3.11
N ASN A 36 -0.46 -7.30 -2.25
CA ASN A 36 -1.18 -7.36 -0.98
C ASN A 36 -1.96 -6.06 -0.73
N PRO A 37 -3.00 -5.79 -1.54
CA PRO A 37 -3.79 -4.57 -1.43
C PRO A 37 -4.57 -4.48 -0.10
N TYR A 38 -4.73 -5.58 0.62
CA TYR A 38 -5.36 -5.63 1.93
C TYR A 38 -4.64 -4.74 2.97
N LEU A 39 -3.31 -4.62 2.91
CA LEU A 39 -2.54 -3.76 3.82
C LEU A 39 -2.80 -2.27 3.61
N VAL A 40 -3.18 -1.88 2.40
CA VAL A 40 -3.54 -0.49 2.06
C VAL A 40 -5.02 -0.23 2.27
N ASN A 41 -5.87 -1.20 1.90
CA ASN A 41 -7.31 -1.08 2.05
C ASN A 41 -7.91 -2.38 2.60
N SER A 42 -8.35 -2.32 3.84
CA SER A 42 -8.94 -3.45 4.55
C SER A 42 -10.24 -3.99 3.94
N ALA A 43 -10.91 -3.23 3.05
CA ALA A 43 -12.09 -3.71 2.32
C ALA A 43 -11.78 -4.84 1.32
N PHE A 44 -10.50 -5.11 1.03
CA PHE A 44 -10.06 -6.31 0.29
C PHE A 44 -10.17 -7.61 1.10
N ALA A 45 -10.31 -7.55 2.42
CA ALA A 45 -10.41 -8.74 3.24
C ALA A 45 -11.51 -9.67 2.72
N GLY A 46 -11.14 -10.93 2.45
CA GLY A 46 -12.06 -11.94 1.91
C GLY A 46 -12.56 -11.66 0.50
N LEU A 47 -11.90 -10.82 -0.32
CA LEU A 47 -12.21 -10.70 -1.74
C LEU A 47 -11.69 -11.90 -2.53
N ALA A 48 -10.58 -12.48 -2.12
CA ALA A 48 -10.08 -13.74 -2.65
C ALA A 48 -11.06 -14.87 -2.37
N PRO A 49 -11.16 -15.89 -3.26
CA PRO A 49 -12.09 -17.01 -3.10
C PRO A 49 -11.78 -17.89 -1.88
N SER A 50 -10.56 -17.84 -1.38
CA SER A 50 -10.07 -18.62 -0.26
C SER A 50 -9.23 -17.76 0.70
N ALA A 51 -8.90 -18.29 1.86
CA ALA A 51 -8.01 -17.62 2.79
C ALA A 51 -6.62 -17.38 2.18
N GLU A 52 -6.02 -16.26 2.52
CA GLU A 52 -4.66 -15.91 2.12
C GLU A 52 -3.82 -15.49 3.32
N ILE A 53 -2.56 -15.94 3.33
CA ILE A 53 -1.51 -15.42 4.20
C ILE A 53 -0.49 -14.72 3.30
N GLY A 54 -0.21 -13.47 3.60
CA GLY A 54 0.77 -12.66 2.90
C GLY A 54 1.90 -12.23 3.83
N PHE A 55 3.10 -12.29 3.33
CA PHE A 55 4.32 -11.84 3.96
C PHE A 55 5.06 -10.91 3.00
N SER A 56 5.59 -9.80 3.48
CA SER A 56 6.58 -9.03 2.72
C SER A 56 7.70 -8.52 3.61
N ASN A 57 8.86 -8.39 2.99
CA ASN A 57 10.03 -7.77 3.59
C ASN A 57 10.71 -6.90 2.54
N THR A 58 10.92 -5.63 2.86
CA THR A 58 11.53 -4.64 1.98
C THR A 58 12.62 -3.90 2.74
N GLY A 59 13.77 -3.67 2.09
CA GLY A 59 14.85 -2.87 2.64
C GLY A 59 15.84 -3.62 3.52
N THR A 60 15.62 -4.89 3.88
CA THR A 60 16.54 -5.65 4.74
C THR A 60 17.93 -5.82 4.11
N PHE A 61 18.01 -5.83 2.78
CA PHE A 61 19.28 -5.99 2.04
C PHE A 61 19.89 -4.65 1.60
N ASN A 62 19.47 -3.54 2.19
CA ASN A 62 20.03 -2.23 1.90
C ASN A 62 21.44 -2.12 2.48
N GLN A 63 22.30 -1.38 1.75
CA GLN A 63 23.73 -1.25 2.09
C GLN A 63 24.01 -0.21 3.18
N PHE A 64 23.04 0.64 3.51
CA PHE A 64 23.23 1.74 4.45
C PHE A 64 22.53 1.44 5.78
N GLU A 65 23.22 1.68 6.87
CA GLU A 65 22.66 1.65 8.21
C GLU A 65 21.59 2.75 8.35
N GLY A 66 20.46 2.42 9.03
CA GLY A 66 19.33 3.35 9.17
C GLY A 66 18.45 3.51 7.94
N SER A 67 18.73 2.78 6.82
CA SER A 67 17.86 2.82 5.65
C SER A 67 16.49 2.21 5.96
N PRO A 68 15.41 2.69 5.30
CA PRO A 68 14.06 2.20 5.53
C PRO A 68 13.94 0.69 5.33
N LYS A 69 13.34 0.02 6.32
CA LYS A 69 13.00 -1.40 6.28
C LYS A 69 11.54 -1.55 6.62
N SER A 70 10.87 -2.41 5.90
CA SER A 70 9.44 -2.70 6.11
C SER A 70 9.22 -4.21 6.17
N PHE A 71 8.50 -4.63 7.18
CA PHE A 71 8.08 -6.01 7.36
C PHE A 71 6.56 -6.03 7.48
N THR A 72 5.91 -6.92 6.74
CA THR A 72 4.47 -7.09 6.84
C THR A 72 4.06 -8.55 6.93
N LEU A 73 3.04 -8.81 7.72
CA LEU A 73 2.35 -10.09 7.78
C LEU A 73 0.85 -9.82 7.72
N SER A 74 0.15 -10.56 6.90
CA SER A 74 -1.29 -10.41 6.75
C SER A 74 -1.98 -11.76 6.61
N PHE A 75 -3.19 -11.81 7.11
CA PHE A 75 -4.11 -12.94 6.92
C PHE A 75 -5.49 -12.40 6.63
N HIS A 76 -6.19 -12.95 5.65
CA HIS A 76 -7.60 -12.69 5.46
C HIS A 76 -8.34 -13.88 4.86
N THR A 77 -9.61 -13.98 5.15
CA THR A 77 -10.46 -15.08 4.71
C THR A 77 -11.87 -14.63 4.39
N PRO A 78 -12.49 -15.18 3.32
CA PRO A 78 -13.92 -15.01 3.09
C PRO A 78 -14.73 -15.93 4.02
N LEU A 79 -15.86 -15.41 4.49
CA LEU A 79 -16.88 -16.13 5.24
C LEU A 79 -18.26 -15.87 4.63
N ASN A 80 -19.23 -16.70 4.97
CA ASN A 80 -20.63 -16.54 4.55
C ASN A 80 -20.78 -16.33 3.04
N ASN A 81 -20.28 -17.28 2.25
CA ASN A 81 -20.27 -17.21 0.78
C ASN A 81 -19.64 -15.91 0.23
N GLY A 82 -18.58 -15.46 0.88
CA GLY A 82 -17.83 -14.28 0.48
C GLY A 82 -18.44 -12.93 0.91
N LYS A 83 -19.64 -12.91 1.53
CA LYS A 83 -20.27 -11.66 2.00
C LYS A 83 -19.49 -10.99 3.13
N ILE A 84 -18.83 -11.78 3.95
CA ILE A 84 -18.02 -11.29 5.07
C ILE A 84 -16.55 -11.59 4.79
N GLY A 85 -15.69 -10.64 5.05
CA GLY A 85 -14.24 -10.82 5.09
C GLY A 85 -13.74 -10.57 6.51
N LEU A 86 -12.98 -11.52 7.05
CA LEU A 86 -12.21 -11.30 8.27
C LEU A 86 -10.73 -11.24 7.91
N GLY A 87 -9.98 -10.46 8.68
CA GLY A 87 -8.54 -10.38 8.47
C GLY A 87 -7.80 -9.88 9.68
N ALA A 88 -6.48 -10.03 9.64
CA ALA A 88 -5.53 -9.47 10.59
C ALA A 88 -4.27 -9.03 9.84
N GLY A 89 -3.62 -8.00 10.31
CA GLY A 89 -2.39 -7.48 9.73
C GLY A 89 -1.42 -7.01 10.80
N LEU A 90 -0.14 -7.18 10.50
CA LEU A 90 0.99 -6.64 11.24
C LEU A 90 1.89 -5.91 10.23
N ILE A 91 2.26 -4.69 10.55
CA ILE A 91 3.16 -3.86 9.76
C ILE A 91 4.20 -3.32 10.72
N ARG A 92 5.47 -3.54 10.40
CA ARG A 92 6.59 -2.96 11.14
C ARG A 92 7.50 -2.23 10.17
N ASP A 93 7.73 -0.98 10.47
CA ASP A 93 8.54 -0.08 9.68
C ASP A 93 9.64 0.52 10.54
N GLU A 94 10.86 0.52 10.02
CA GLU A 94 12.04 1.06 10.66
C GLU A 94 12.69 2.07 9.72
N VAL A 95 12.95 3.28 10.20
CA VAL A 95 13.65 4.33 9.45
C VAL A 95 14.59 5.06 10.41
N GLY A 96 15.90 4.90 10.24
CA GLY A 96 16.87 5.44 11.19
C GLY A 96 16.67 4.82 12.57
N VAL A 97 16.45 5.67 13.57
CA VAL A 97 16.20 5.31 14.97
C VAL A 97 14.71 5.16 15.31
N THR A 98 13.85 5.42 14.32
CA THR A 98 12.39 5.38 14.47
C THR A 98 11.84 4.02 14.06
N THR A 99 11.03 3.42 14.90
CA THR A 99 10.29 2.18 14.61
C THR A 99 8.81 2.40 14.82
N SER A 100 8.01 2.03 13.84
CA SER A 100 6.55 2.00 13.93
C SER A 100 6.05 0.57 13.74
N THR A 101 5.26 0.08 14.69
CA THR A 101 4.64 -1.26 14.61
C THR A 101 3.13 -1.13 14.74
N SER A 102 2.39 -1.53 13.71
CA SER A 102 0.94 -1.51 13.68
C SER A 102 0.39 -2.93 13.61
N ALA A 103 -0.56 -3.24 14.49
CA ALA A 103 -1.31 -4.49 14.48
C ALA A 103 -2.81 -4.19 14.44
N PHE A 104 -3.55 -4.85 13.56
CA PHE A 104 -4.98 -4.61 13.39
C PHE A 104 -5.72 -5.88 13.02
N VAL A 105 -7.01 -5.88 13.33
CA VAL A 105 -7.97 -6.89 12.87
C VAL A 105 -9.01 -6.20 12.00
N THR A 106 -9.61 -6.93 11.06
CA THR A 106 -10.53 -6.35 10.08
C THR A 106 -11.81 -7.13 10.00
N TYR A 107 -12.91 -6.40 9.96
CA TYR A 107 -14.19 -6.87 9.49
C TYR A 107 -14.56 -6.13 8.21
N SER A 108 -14.87 -6.88 7.14
CA SER A 108 -15.32 -6.33 5.86
C SER A 108 -16.67 -6.95 5.49
N TYR A 109 -17.60 -6.14 5.01
CA TYR A 109 -18.89 -6.59 4.50
C TYR A 109 -19.02 -6.25 3.03
N LYS A 110 -19.51 -7.22 2.23
CA LYS A 110 -19.64 -7.11 0.77
C LYS A 110 -21.09 -7.20 0.35
N ILE A 111 -21.50 -6.25 -0.46
CA ILE A 111 -22.78 -6.22 -1.15
C ILE A 111 -22.51 -6.64 -2.60
N PHE A 112 -23.00 -7.80 -2.98
CA PHE A 112 -22.91 -8.27 -4.36
C PHE A 112 -24.06 -7.72 -5.18
N PHE A 113 -23.77 -7.35 -6.43
CA PHE A 113 -24.78 -6.92 -7.37
C PHE A 113 -24.52 -7.54 -8.74
N ASP A 114 -25.60 -8.02 -9.37
CA ASP A 114 -25.54 -8.57 -10.71
C ASP A 114 -25.55 -7.43 -11.72
N THR A 115 -24.40 -7.17 -12.30
CA THR A 115 -24.36 -6.51 -13.59
C THR A 115 -24.29 -7.62 -14.64
N LYS A 116 -25.26 -7.68 -15.54
CA LYS A 116 -25.25 -8.63 -16.66
C LYS A 116 -23.95 -8.46 -17.42
N SER A 117 -23.00 -9.35 -17.19
CA SER A 117 -21.75 -9.40 -17.92
C SER A 117 -21.97 -10.25 -19.16
N ASN A 118 -21.69 -9.74 -20.35
CA ASN A 118 -21.66 -10.52 -21.60
C ASN A 118 -20.44 -11.43 -21.68
N ARG A 119 -19.82 -11.75 -20.55
CA ARG A 119 -18.66 -12.63 -20.50
C ARG A 119 -19.07 -14.09 -20.64
N PRO A 120 -18.24 -14.88 -21.32
CA PRO A 120 -18.42 -16.31 -21.41
C PRO A 120 -18.41 -16.94 -20.01
N TYR A 121 -19.20 -18.00 -19.80
CA TYR A 121 -19.35 -18.69 -18.51
C TYR A 121 -18.05 -19.33 -17.96
N TRP A 122 -17.05 -19.53 -18.81
CA TRP A 122 -15.73 -20.06 -18.42
C TRP A 122 -14.78 -18.98 -17.88
N GLN A 123 -15.12 -17.71 -18.02
CA GLN A 123 -14.32 -16.63 -17.42
C GLN A 123 -14.62 -16.54 -15.93
N ILE A 124 -13.68 -17.02 -15.13
CA ILE A 124 -13.76 -16.88 -13.69
C ILE A 124 -13.42 -15.43 -13.35
N TYR A 125 -14.34 -14.70 -12.82
CA TYR A 125 -14.10 -13.35 -12.33
C TYR A 125 -14.67 -13.18 -10.92
N THR A 126 -14.07 -12.26 -10.18
CA THR A 126 -14.60 -11.87 -8.89
C THR A 126 -15.97 -11.20 -9.12
N PRO A 127 -17.04 -11.61 -8.45
CA PRO A 127 -18.35 -11.00 -8.64
C PRO A 127 -18.31 -9.51 -8.35
N ASN A 128 -19.16 -8.76 -9.07
CA ASN A 128 -19.29 -7.33 -8.83
C ASN A 128 -19.76 -7.10 -7.40
N SER A 129 -19.02 -6.25 -6.68
CA SER A 129 -19.30 -6.02 -5.27
C SER A 129 -18.87 -4.62 -4.85
N PHE A 130 -19.61 -4.08 -3.90
CA PHE A 130 -19.20 -2.97 -3.08
C PHE A 130 -18.88 -3.50 -1.69
N SER A 131 -17.69 -3.20 -1.19
CA SER A 131 -17.21 -3.63 0.12
C SER A 131 -16.93 -2.41 0.99
N PHE A 132 -17.22 -2.52 2.26
CA PHE A 132 -16.78 -1.58 3.27
C PHE A 132 -16.18 -2.34 4.44
N SER A 133 -15.25 -1.72 5.13
CA SER A 133 -14.53 -2.37 6.23
C SER A 133 -14.22 -1.40 7.36
N ILE A 134 -14.09 -1.99 8.54
CA ILE A 134 -13.54 -1.35 9.72
C ILE A 134 -12.38 -2.18 10.24
N SER A 135 -11.32 -1.52 10.69
CA SER A 135 -10.09 -2.17 11.17
C SER A 135 -9.62 -1.53 12.48
N PRO A 136 -10.16 -1.97 13.62
CA PRO A 136 -9.58 -1.60 14.90
C PRO A 136 -8.19 -2.21 15.07
N GLY A 137 -7.30 -1.45 15.69
CA GLY A 137 -5.91 -1.84 15.87
C GLY A 137 -5.18 -1.01 16.90
N VAL A 138 -3.88 -1.23 16.98
CA VAL A 138 -2.95 -0.47 17.79
C VAL A 138 -1.70 -0.16 16.97
N GLN A 139 -1.14 1.01 17.17
CA GLN A 139 0.14 1.41 16.62
C GLN A 139 1.08 1.75 17.77
N GLN A 140 2.23 1.09 17.80
CA GLN A 140 3.33 1.44 18.68
C GLN A 140 4.34 2.25 17.90
N TYR A 141 4.66 3.43 18.38
CA TYR A 141 5.66 4.34 17.84
C TYR A 141 6.82 4.42 18.82
N GLN A 142 8.03 4.18 18.35
CA GLN A 142 9.25 4.22 19.14
C GLN A 142 10.29 5.05 18.40
N ASP A 143 10.88 6.03 19.09
CA ASP A 143 11.96 6.86 18.56
C ASP A 143 13.12 6.85 19.55
N ASN A 144 14.21 6.17 19.18
CA ASN A 144 15.38 5.96 20.03
C ASN A 144 16.37 7.12 19.87
N LEU A 145 15.94 8.32 20.24
CA LEU A 145 16.69 9.58 20.03
C LEU A 145 18.06 9.58 20.71
N LEU A 146 18.21 8.86 21.83
CA LEU A 146 19.49 8.74 22.54
C LEU A 146 20.58 8.04 21.73
N GLU A 147 20.22 7.18 20.78
CA GLU A 147 21.17 6.50 19.89
C GLU A 147 21.91 7.49 18.95
N LEU A 148 21.32 8.66 18.71
CA LEU A 148 21.92 9.70 17.88
C LEU A 148 23.12 10.40 18.55
N GLY A 149 23.29 10.24 19.88
CA GLY A 149 24.41 10.80 20.63
C GLY A 149 24.42 12.34 20.72
N ILE A 150 23.29 12.99 20.48
CA ILE A 150 23.14 14.45 20.56
C ILE A 150 22.86 14.82 22.00
N MET A 151 23.90 15.26 22.73
CA MET A 151 23.82 15.51 24.18
C MET A 151 23.34 16.90 24.57
N ASP A 152 23.46 17.88 23.67
CA ASP A 152 23.24 19.30 24.00
C ASP A 152 21.86 19.84 23.57
N ASP A 153 20.98 19.00 23.02
CA ASP A 153 19.64 19.39 22.62
C ASP A 153 18.60 18.70 23.48
N PRO A 154 17.75 19.46 24.23
CA PRO A 154 16.67 18.89 25.05
C PRO A 154 15.68 18.02 24.28
N ASN A 155 15.49 18.23 22.97
CA ASN A 155 14.60 17.44 22.13
C ASN A 155 15.12 16.00 21.92
N PHE A 156 16.40 15.73 22.13
CA PHE A 156 17.03 14.42 22.00
C PHE A 156 17.40 13.80 23.37
N ALA A 157 16.93 14.40 24.46
CA ALA A 157 17.30 13.98 25.81
C ALA A 157 16.59 12.70 26.29
N MET A 158 15.52 12.27 25.61
CA MET A 158 14.74 11.10 25.99
C MET A 158 14.22 10.37 24.73
N ASN A 159 14.11 9.05 24.85
CA ASN A 159 13.43 8.24 23.84
C ASN A 159 11.90 8.44 23.91
N ILE A 160 11.25 8.43 22.78
CA ILE A 160 9.80 8.49 22.67
C ILE A 160 9.25 7.07 22.51
N ASN A 161 8.22 6.73 23.26
CA ASN A 161 7.51 5.47 23.11
C ASN A 161 6.02 5.69 23.38
N ALA A 162 5.21 5.62 22.32
CA ALA A 162 3.77 5.84 22.38
C ALA A 162 3.02 4.65 21.81
N THR A 163 1.95 4.24 22.49
CA THR A 163 1.02 3.22 21.99
C THR A 163 -0.34 3.88 21.77
N ILE A 164 -0.85 3.78 20.54
CA ILE A 164 -1.99 4.54 20.08
C ILE A 164 -3.03 3.59 19.52
N PRO A 165 -4.27 3.63 20.00
CA PRO A 165 -5.36 2.89 19.37
C PRO A 165 -5.65 3.48 17.98
N THR A 166 -5.96 2.61 17.03
CA THR A 166 -6.25 3.00 15.64
C THR A 166 -7.59 2.42 15.19
N ILE A 167 -8.28 3.13 14.32
CA ILE A 167 -9.46 2.63 13.61
C ILE A 167 -9.30 2.94 12.12
N GLY A 168 -9.05 1.91 11.33
CA GLY A 168 -9.02 2.02 9.87
C GLY A 168 -10.40 1.88 9.26
N LEU A 169 -10.61 2.57 8.13
CA LEU A 169 -11.81 2.47 7.29
C LEU A 169 -11.41 2.19 5.85
N GLY A 170 -12.20 1.38 5.17
CA GLY A 170 -11.99 1.09 3.76
C GLY A 170 -13.29 0.93 2.99
N PHE A 171 -13.26 1.39 1.74
CA PHE A 171 -14.31 1.21 0.74
C PHE A 171 -13.69 0.69 -0.55
N LEU A 172 -14.33 -0.31 -1.17
CA LEU A 172 -13.87 -0.93 -2.39
C LEU A 172 -15.05 -1.22 -3.30
N LEU A 173 -14.99 -0.71 -4.52
CA LEU A 173 -15.85 -1.09 -5.62
C LEU A 173 -15.08 -2.03 -6.56
N ASN A 174 -15.56 -3.25 -6.74
CA ASN A 174 -14.99 -4.24 -7.65
C ASN A 174 -16.00 -4.54 -8.74
N LEU A 175 -15.67 -4.19 -9.98
CA LEU A 175 -16.53 -4.36 -11.16
C LEU A 175 -15.78 -5.21 -12.17
N SER A 176 -16.00 -6.51 -12.18
CA SER A 176 -15.37 -7.41 -13.18
C SER A 176 -13.88 -7.10 -13.45
N ASN A 177 -13.62 -6.16 -14.34
CA ASN A 177 -12.26 -5.75 -14.76
C ASN A 177 -11.72 -4.55 -13.99
N VAL A 178 -12.60 -3.66 -13.52
CA VAL A 178 -12.21 -2.42 -12.82
C VAL A 178 -12.33 -2.64 -11.32
N TYR A 179 -11.36 -2.15 -10.57
CA TYR A 179 -11.49 -2.02 -9.12
C TYR A 179 -11.02 -0.64 -8.71
N MET A 180 -11.73 -0.04 -7.78
CA MET A 180 -11.37 1.26 -7.21
C MET A 180 -11.72 1.30 -5.73
N GLY A 181 -10.94 2.00 -4.95
CA GLY A 181 -11.16 2.08 -3.52
C GLY A 181 -10.53 3.31 -2.89
N ILE A 182 -11.04 3.62 -1.71
CA ILE A 182 -10.49 4.64 -0.81
C ILE A 182 -10.36 4.03 0.58
N SER A 183 -9.34 4.45 1.31
CA SER A 183 -9.09 3.94 2.65
C SER A 183 -8.22 4.87 3.48
N THR A 184 -8.27 4.66 4.79
CA THR A 184 -7.32 5.19 5.75
C THR A 184 -7.04 4.13 6.81
N PRO A 185 -5.81 3.90 7.23
CA PRO A 185 -5.49 2.93 8.27
C PRO A 185 -5.85 3.43 9.67
N ASN A 186 -6.02 4.74 9.85
CA ASN A 186 -6.41 5.34 11.10
C ASN A 186 -7.21 6.62 10.86
N ILE A 187 -8.48 6.67 11.27
CA ILE A 187 -9.31 7.87 11.17
C ILE A 187 -9.26 8.73 12.43
N ILE A 188 -8.82 8.16 13.54
CA ILE A 188 -8.78 8.85 14.84
C ILE A 188 -7.59 9.82 14.87
N GLY A 189 -6.48 9.46 14.19
CA GLY A 189 -5.27 10.28 14.17
C GLY A 189 -4.70 10.48 15.56
N ASP A 190 -4.37 11.72 15.84
CA ASP A 190 -3.78 12.24 17.08
C ASP A 190 -4.80 12.50 18.21
N MET A 191 -6.12 12.30 17.98
CA MET A 191 -7.15 12.58 19.00
C MET A 191 -6.96 11.80 20.31
N LEU A 192 -6.25 10.68 20.28
CA LEU A 192 -6.04 9.80 21.44
C LEU A 192 -4.56 9.72 21.86
N VAL A 193 -3.70 10.56 21.32
CA VAL A 193 -2.29 10.64 21.73
C VAL A 193 -2.22 11.41 23.03
N SER A 194 -1.70 10.76 24.08
CA SER A 194 -1.57 11.35 25.42
C SER A 194 -0.34 12.26 25.56
N ASP A 195 0.51 12.34 24.55
CA ASP A 195 1.79 13.04 24.59
C ASP A 195 1.78 14.15 23.52
N ASP A 196 1.86 15.40 23.96
CA ASP A 196 1.86 16.60 23.10
C ASP A 196 3.04 16.65 22.11
N ASN A 197 4.03 15.76 22.27
CA ASN A 197 5.23 15.70 21.43
C ASN A 197 5.08 14.74 20.23
N VAL A 198 3.96 14.00 20.11
CA VAL A 198 3.75 13.03 19.04
C VAL A 198 2.58 13.44 18.15
N GLU A 199 2.87 13.98 16.97
CA GLU A 199 1.86 14.21 15.93
C GLU A 199 1.79 12.97 15.03
N ILE A 200 0.61 12.33 14.95
CA ILE A 200 0.37 11.24 14.02
C ILE A 200 -0.39 11.74 12.81
N ASN A 201 0.28 11.73 11.69
CA ASN A 201 -0.36 12.04 10.43
C ASN A 201 -1.16 10.86 9.91
N VAL A 202 -2.37 11.12 9.47
CA VAL A 202 -3.29 10.14 8.92
C VAL A 202 -3.15 10.09 7.41
N PRO A 203 -2.64 8.98 6.83
CA PRO A 203 -2.61 8.84 5.39
C PRO A 203 -3.98 8.45 4.85
N PHE A 204 -4.36 9.04 3.74
CA PHE A 204 -5.50 8.66 2.91
C PHE A 204 -5.00 8.05 1.61
N TYR A 205 -5.56 6.91 1.27
CA TYR A 205 -5.25 6.19 0.04
C TYR A 205 -6.46 6.19 -0.89
N GLY A 206 -6.20 6.47 -2.16
CA GLY A 206 -7.14 6.23 -3.25
C GLY A 206 -6.46 5.38 -4.30
N TYR A 207 -7.14 4.38 -4.83
CA TYR A 207 -6.56 3.61 -5.91
C TYR A 207 -7.59 3.16 -6.91
N ILE A 208 -7.10 2.94 -8.14
CA ILE A 208 -7.86 2.38 -9.24
C ILE A 208 -6.98 1.43 -10.03
N GLY A 209 -7.54 0.34 -10.47
CA GLY A 209 -6.86 -0.60 -11.35
C GLY A 209 -7.79 -1.25 -12.35
N TYR A 210 -7.19 -1.82 -13.38
CA TYR A 210 -7.89 -2.52 -14.44
C TYR A 210 -7.21 -3.87 -14.72
N ARG A 211 -7.99 -4.85 -15.16
CA ARG A 211 -7.54 -6.19 -15.58
C ARG A 211 -7.88 -6.38 -17.04
N PHE A 212 -6.88 -6.27 -17.92
CA PHE A 212 -7.01 -6.57 -19.34
C PHE A 212 -6.66 -8.03 -19.60
N PHE A 213 -7.55 -8.75 -20.26
CA PHE A 213 -7.28 -10.09 -20.75
C PHE A 213 -7.06 -10.00 -22.26
N SER A 214 -5.90 -10.48 -22.75
CA SER A 214 -5.49 -10.28 -24.15
C SER A 214 -6.08 -11.31 -25.12
N ASN A 215 -6.57 -12.44 -24.62
CA ASN A 215 -7.10 -13.51 -25.44
C ASN A 215 -8.32 -14.18 -24.79
N LYS A 216 -9.03 -15.01 -25.59
CA LYS A 216 -10.21 -15.74 -25.13
C LYS A 216 -9.93 -16.73 -23.99
N PHE A 217 -8.68 -17.17 -23.85
CA PHE A 217 -8.26 -18.15 -22.83
C PHE A 217 -7.73 -17.46 -21.55
N GLU A 218 -7.71 -16.11 -21.52
CA GLU A 218 -7.21 -15.32 -20.39
C GLU A 218 -5.78 -15.67 -19.94
N GLU A 219 -4.97 -16.18 -20.85
CA GLU A 219 -3.60 -16.61 -20.55
C GLU A 219 -2.68 -15.44 -20.21
N LEU A 220 -2.93 -14.28 -20.82
CA LEU A 220 -2.17 -13.06 -20.58
C LEU A 220 -3.10 -12.02 -19.97
N MET A 221 -2.76 -11.57 -18.76
CA MET A 221 -3.46 -10.52 -18.04
C MET A 221 -2.52 -9.34 -17.81
N ILE A 222 -2.93 -8.16 -18.26
CA ILE A 222 -2.23 -6.89 -18.04
C ILE A 222 -2.98 -6.11 -16.96
N LYS A 223 -2.27 -5.69 -15.92
CA LYS A 223 -2.84 -5.06 -14.72
C LYS A 223 -2.25 -3.65 -14.49
N PRO A 224 -2.69 -2.62 -15.23
CA PRO A 224 -2.36 -1.26 -14.86
C PRO A 224 -3.11 -0.85 -13.59
N ASN A 225 -2.45 -0.08 -12.74
CA ASN A 225 -3.07 0.52 -11.57
C ASN A 225 -2.39 1.82 -11.16
N LEU A 226 -3.13 2.60 -10.41
CA LEU A 226 -2.74 3.89 -9.86
C LEU A 226 -3.07 3.89 -8.37
N LEU A 227 -2.11 4.28 -7.53
CA LEU A 227 -2.30 4.58 -6.12
C LEU A 227 -2.01 6.06 -5.89
N LEU A 228 -2.92 6.69 -5.18
CA LEU A 228 -2.80 8.06 -4.69
C LEU A 228 -2.65 8.01 -3.18
N LYS A 229 -1.66 8.69 -2.63
CA LYS A 229 -1.47 8.85 -1.19
C LYS A 229 -1.46 10.33 -0.85
N TYR A 230 -2.32 10.71 0.07
CA TYR A 230 -2.35 12.02 0.68
C TYR A 230 -2.10 11.90 2.18
N GLU A 231 -1.19 12.69 2.69
CA GLU A 231 -0.86 12.79 4.11
C GLU A 231 -0.58 14.24 4.44
N LYS A 232 -1.16 14.73 5.53
CA LYS A 232 -0.98 16.13 5.95
C LYS A 232 0.50 16.39 6.24
N GLY A 233 1.06 17.44 5.66
CA GLY A 233 2.48 17.78 5.87
C GLY A 233 3.47 17.02 4.98
N ALA A 234 3.02 16.05 4.16
CA ALA A 234 3.84 15.36 3.18
C ALA A 234 3.44 15.71 1.74
N PRO A 235 4.35 15.63 0.77
CA PRO A 235 4.02 15.79 -0.63
C PRO A 235 3.00 14.75 -1.09
N PHE A 236 2.06 15.17 -1.95
CA PHE A 236 1.11 14.25 -2.57
C PHE A 236 1.87 13.23 -3.44
N GLN A 237 1.62 11.96 -3.19
CA GLN A 237 2.30 10.86 -3.87
C GLN A 237 1.37 10.16 -4.85
N VAL A 238 1.90 9.86 -6.03
CA VAL A 238 1.24 9.09 -7.08
C VAL A 238 2.14 7.93 -7.48
N ASP A 239 1.62 6.71 -7.37
CA ASP A 239 2.29 5.49 -7.83
C ASP A 239 1.53 4.93 -9.02
N MET A 240 2.20 4.82 -10.17
CA MET A 240 1.68 4.23 -11.39
C MET A 240 2.37 2.90 -11.63
N ASN A 241 1.62 1.82 -11.79
CA ASN A 241 2.20 0.50 -12.02
C ASN A 241 1.50 -0.21 -13.16
N VAL A 242 2.25 -1.06 -13.82
CA VAL A 242 1.73 -2.05 -14.76
C VAL A 242 2.41 -3.40 -14.51
N ALA A 243 1.61 -4.44 -14.39
CA ALA A 243 2.11 -5.81 -14.28
C ALA A 243 1.47 -6.66 -15.38
N VAL A 244 2.23 -7.62 -15.87
CA VAL A 244 1.81 -8.58 -16.89
C VAL A 244 1.96 -9.96 -16.28
N SER A 245 0.87 -10.70 -16.18
CA SER A 245 0.83 -12.08 -15.69
C SER A 245 0.55 -13.04 -16.84
N PHE A 246 1.35 -14.08 -16.96
CA PHE A 246 1.20 -15.12 -17.96
C PHE A 246 0.79 -16.43 -17.29
N LYS A 247 -0.42 -16.92 -17.61
CA LYS A 247 -1.01 -18.19 -17.11
C LYS A 247 -0.97 -18.35 -15.59
N ASN A 248 -0.94 -17.26 -14.84
CA ASN A 248 -0.69 -17.27 -13.39
C ASN A 248 0.55 -18.13 -13.00
N ARG A 249 1.59 -18.16 -13.85
CA ARG A 249 2.87 -18.84 -13.59
C ARG A 249 4.02 -17.86 -13.44
N PHE A 250 4.04 -16.85 -14.29
CA PHE A 250 5.07 -15.82 -14.30
C PHE A 250 4.40 -14.45 -14.30
N GLU A 251 5.03 -13.52 -13.62
CA GLU A 251 4.59 -12.14 -13.57
C GLU A 251 5.78 -11.20 -13.67
N LEU A 252 5.66 -10.17 -14.51
CA LEU A 252 6.62 -9.08 -14.63
C LEU A 252 5.88 -7.77 -14.47
N GLY A 253 6.48 -6.82 -13.80
CA GLY A 253 5.88 -5.52 -13.60
C GLY A 253 6.91 -4.41 -13.49
N THR A 254 6.43 -3.21 -13.75
CA THR A 254 7.18 -1.98 -13.51
C THR A 254 6.25 -0.92 -12.98
N GLY A 255 6.80 0.02 -12.24
CA GLY A 255 6.07 1.15 -11.71
C GLY A 255 6.93 2.38 -11.54
N TYR A 256 6.27 3.51 -11.47
CA TYR A 256 6.87 4.80 -11.20
C TYR A 256 6.18 5.44 -10.01
N ARG A 257 6.96 5.85 -9.03
CA ARG A 257 6.52 6.64 -7.88
C ARG A 257 7.04 8.06 -8.01
N THR A 258 6.14 9.03 -7.91
CA THR A 258 6.50 10.44 -8.04
C THR A 258 7.62 10.82 -7.07
N ASN A 259 8.68 11.45 -7.62
CA ASN A 259 9.82 12.00 -6.90
C ASN A 259 10.61 11.00 -6.03
N SER A 260 10.44 9.70 -6.22
CA SER A 260 11.05 8.69 -5.35
C SER A 260 11.78 7.59 -6.12
N SER A 261 11.07 6.74 -6.87
CA SER A 261 11.69 5.53 -7.42
C SER A 261 10.97 4.98 -8.66
N ILE A 262 11.72 4.14 -9.40
CA ILE A 262 11.18 3.24 -10.39
C ILE A 262 11.19 1.83 -9.77
N ASN A 263 10.07 1.12 -9.82
CA ASN A 263 9.92 -0.23 -9.31
C ASN A 263 10.02 -1.23 -10.46
N LEU A 264 10.80 -2.29 -10.27
CA LEU A 264 10.84 -3.47 -11.13
C LEU A 264 10.38 -4.68 -10.32
N LEU A 265 9.50 -5.48 -10.90
CA LEU A 265 8.87 -6.60 -10.23
C LEU A 265 9.00 -7.85 -11.08
N ALA A 266 9.37 -8.95 -10.45
CA ALA A 266 9.40 -10.26 -11.08
C ALA A 266 8.81 -11.30 -10.13
N GLY A 267 7.90 -12.14 -10.63
CA GLY A 267 7.17 -13.08 -9.81
C GLY A 267 6.98 -14.44 -10.45
N VAL A 268 6.88 -15.43 -9.59
CA VAL A 268 6.58 -16.82 -9.95
C VAL A 268 5.46 -17.36 -9.05
N TYR A 269 4.66 -18.24 -9.64
CA TYR A 269 3.61 -18.97 -8.92
C TYR A 269 4.02 -20.43 -8.83
N LEU A 270 4.18 -20.92 -7.60
CA LEU A 270 4.68 -22.25 -7.29
C LEU A 270 3.57 -23.10 -6.68
N PHE A 271 3.49 -24.38 -7.08
CA PHE A 271 2.58 -25.38 -6.50
C PHE A 271 1.11 -24.92 -6.40
N LYS A 272 0.64 -24.10 -7.33
CA LYS A 272 -0.71 -23.50 -7.34
C LYS A 272 -0.99 -22.50 -6.21
N ASN A 273 -0.44 -22.72 -5.03
CA ASN A 273 -0.82 -22.03 -3.80
C ASN A 273 0.15 -20.93 -3.37
N ILE A 274 1.38 -20.94 -3.87
CA ILE A 274 2.42 -19.99 -3.46
C ILE A 274 2.67 -19.01 -4.61
N ARG A 275 2.63 -17.72 -4.29
CA ARG A 275 3.11 -16.64 -5.15
C ARG A 275 4.33 -16.01 -4.48
N ALA A 276 5.45 -15.97 -5.16
CA ALA A 276 6.66 -15.31 -4.72
C ALA A 276 7.00 -14.20 -5.71
N ILE A 277 7.18 -12.98 -5.20
CA ILE A 277 7.52 -11.78 -5.99
C ILE A 277 8.80 -11.19 -5.41
N TYR A 278 9.71 -10.84 -6.28
CA TYR A 278 10.87 -10.03 -5.98
C TYR A 278 10.65 -8.63 -6.53
N SER A 279 10.93 -7.60 -5.74
CA SER A 279 10.87 -6.21 -6.14
C SER A 279 12.23 -5.55 -6.02
N TYR A 280 12.54 -4.70 -6.98
CA TYR A 280 13.74 -3.86 -6.98
C TYR A 280 13.34 -2.43 -7.25
N ASN A 281 13.55 -1.57 -6.27
CA ASN A 281 13.23 -0.15 -6.35
C ASN A 281 14.51 0.62 -6.64
N VAL A 282 14.58 1.23 -7.81
CA VAL A 282 15.68 2.08 -8.23
C VAL A 282 15.39 3.49 -7.75
N ALA A 283 16.20 3.99 -6.84
CA ALA A 283 16.07 5.34 -6.31
C ALA A 283 16.32 6.39 -7.40
N MET A 284 15.50 7.43 -7.44
CA MET A 284 15.64 8.55 -8.34
C MET A 284 16.14 9.80 -7.60
N ASN A 285 16.66 10.78 -8.34
CA ASN A 285 17.02 12.11 -7.83
C ASN A 285 18.03 12.11 -6.66
N ASN A 286 19.06 11.25 -6.73
CA ASN A 286 20.07 11.14 -5.67
C ASN A 286 19.46 10.94 -4.28
N SER A 287 18.36 10.18 -4.21
CA SER A 287 17.76 9.85 -2.90
C SER A 287 18.81 9.25 -1.99
N PRO A 288 19.00 9.77 -0.78
CA PRO A 288 20.00 9.25 0.15
C PRO A 288 19.70 7.82 0.60
N LEU A 289 18.47 7.34 0.34
CA LEU A 289 18.01 6.02 0.76
C LEU A 289 18.50 4.88 -0.15
N GLY A 290 19.08 5.20 -1.31
CA GLY A 290 19.62 4.22 -2.25
C GLY A 290 18.54 3.31 -2.87
N ASN A 291 19.01 2.25 -3.54
CA ASN A 291 18.15 1.23 -4.13
C ASN A 291 17.66 0.25 -3.05
N THR A 292 16.44 -0.26 -3.21
CA THR A 292 15.81 -1.11 -2.19
C THR A 292 15.34 -2.42 -2.82
N HIS A 293 15.60 -3.52 -2.12
CA HIS A 293 15.14 -4.85 -2.49
C HIS A 293 13.96 -5.27 -1.63
N GLY A 294 12.98 -5.94 -2.24
CA GLY A 294 11.82 -6.47 -1.52
C GLY A 294 11.49 -7.90 -1.96
N ILE A 295 10.94 -8.66 -1.03
CA ILE A 295 10.44 -10.01 -1.26
C ILE A 295 9.01 -10.06 -0.73
N ILE A 296 8.10 -10.60 -1.54
CA ILE A 296 6.70 -10.82 -1.17
C ILE A 296 6.42 -12.30 -1.37
N ALA A 297 5.87 -12.94 -0.36
CA ALA A 297 5.38 -14.30 -0.44
C ALA A 297 3.90 -14.34 -0.03
N THR A 298 3.06 -14.99 -0.81
CA THR A 298 1.64 -15.15 -0.50
C THR A 298 1.28 -16.62 -0.64
N TYR A 299 0.60 -17.16 0.34
CA TYR A 299 0.01 -18.47 0.29
C TYR A 299 -1.51 -18.36 0.25
N ARG A 300 -2.15 -18.91 -0.78
CA ARG A 300 -3.60 -19.00 -0.90
C ARG A 300 -4.04 -20.45 -0.67
N PHE A 301 -4.94 -20.63 0.27
CA PHE A 301 -5.52 -21.93 0.58
C PHE A 301 -6.47 -22.43 -0.53
N GLY A 302 -6.90 -23.68 -0.42
CA GLY A 302 -7.83 -24.29 -1.36
C GLY A 302 -7.24 -24.48 -2.74
N GLU A 303 -7.93 -24.02 -3.79
CA GLU A 303 -7.50 -24.17 -5.18
C GLU A 303 -6.32 -23.24 -5.57
N GLY A 304 -5.92 -22.37 -4.69
CA GLY A 304 -4.77 -21.48 -4.88
C GLY A 304 -5.00 -20.39 -5.90
N PHE A 305 -3.95 -20.10 -6.68
CA PHE A 305 -3.92 -19.07 -7.73
C PHE A 305 -4.24 -19.63 -9.12
N ASN A 306 -4.20 -20.93 -9.29
CA ASN A 306 -4.55 -21.54 -10.56
C ASN A 306 -6.06 -21.50 -10.73
N ARG A 307 -6.44 -21.17 -11.95
CA ARG A 307 -7.78 -21.35 -12.48
C ARG A 307 -7.66 -22.45 -13.51
N ASP A 308 -8.24 -23.59 -13.24
CA ASP A 308 -8.39 -24.68 -14.22
C ASP A 308 -9.50 -24.32 -15.21
#